data_3b91ff1c6649d20bd19aba3b618c8327
#
_entry.id   3b91ff1c6649d20bd19aba3b618c8327
#
_cell.length_a   1.000
_cell.length_b   1.000
_cell.length_c   1.000
_cell.angle_alpha   90.00
_cell.angle_beta   90.00
_cell.angle_gamma   90.00
#
_symmetry.space_group_name_H-M   'P 1'
#
loop_
_entity.id
_entity.type
_entity.pdbx_description
1 polymer ?
#
loop_
_entity_poly.entity_id
_entity_poly.type
_entity_poly.pdbx_seq_one_letter_code
_entity_poly.pdbx_strand_id
1 'polypeptide(L)'
;GKGDAPKERRNITMEFLDIRDKNGNPTGEVKERSLVHADGDIHGTSHVWIVRKNEKGSYDLLLQKRSENKDAFPGCYDISSAGHLPAGQDYLSSALRELEEELGIKAKPEQLHFMGLHEGCCEETFYGKPFKNHEISHVYLYQEPVNIEDLTLQKEEVQEVCWLDFKECCKKVKDGDKKYCLFPEELLMIKKYLQFYLK
;
A
#
# COMPACT_ATOMS: atom_id res chain seq x y z
N GLY A 1 42.35 24.17 4.24
CA GLY A 1 41.11 24.18 3.56
C GLY A 1 40.65 22.76 3.31
N LYS A 2 39.68 22.26 4.07
CA LYS A 2 39.01 20.97 3.78
C LYS A 2 37.88 21.29 2.85
N GLY A 3 37.98 20.83 1.59
CA GLY A 3 36.92 20.98 0.61
C GLY A 3 35.74 20.11 0.99
N ASP A 4 34.59 20.74 1.14
CA ASP A 4 33.30 20.05 1.26
C ASP A 4 33.04 19.29 -0.05
N ALA A 5 32.87 17.97 0.07
CA ALA A 5 32.40 17.15 -1.03
C ALA A 5 30.99 17.61 -1.46
N PRO A 6 30.70 17.69 -2.76
CA PRO A 6 29.38 18.10 -3.22
C PRO A 6 28.36 17.08 -2.74
N LYS A 7 27.35 17.55 -2.02
CA LYS A 7 26.14 16.76 -1.71
C LYS A 7 25.55 16.32 -3.04
N GLU A 8 25.57 15.02 -3.30
CA GLU A 8 24.84 14.44 -4.41
C GLU A 8 23.39 14.93 -4.36
N ARG A 9 23.02 15.71 -5.35
CA ARG A 9 21.62 16.04 -5.57
C ARG A 9 20.93 14.72 -5.91
N ARG A 10 20.17 14.17 -4.95
CA ARG A 10 19.23 13.09 -5.27
C ARG A 10 18.38 13.60 -6.41
N ASN A 11 18.45 12.97 -7.57
CA ASN A 11 17.51 13.19 -8.66
C ASN A 11 16.14 12.78 -8.13
N ILE A 12 15.40 13.77 -7.63
CA ILE A 12 13.98 13.59 -7.27
C ILE A 12 13.25 13.52 -8.59
N THR A 13 13.00 12.30 -9.06
CA THR A 13 12.13 12.07 -10.21
C THR A 13 10.73 12.53 -9.81
N MET A 14 10.21 13.59 -10.44
CA MET A 14 8.84 14.06 -10.25
C MET A 14 7.87 12.96 -10.69
N GLU A 15 7.01 12.53 -9.79
CA GLU A 15 5.93 11.58 -10.07
C GLU A 15 4.63 12.35 -10.33
N PHE A 16 3.96 12.02 -11.42
CA PHE A 16 2.67 12.60 -11.80
C PHE A 16 1.56 11.57 -11.63
N LEU A 17 0.42 12.02 -11.11
CA LEU A 17 -0.76 11.20 -10.87
C LEU A 17 -1.94 11.74 -11.67
N ASP A 18 -2.79 10.83 -12.14
CA ASP A 18 -4.10 11.20 -12.65
C ASP A 18 -5.00 11.62 -11.49
N ILE A 19 -5.65 12.78 -11.61
CA ILE A 19 -6.74 13.16 -10.74
C ILE A 19 -7.97 12.35 -11.14
N ARG A 20 -8.61 11.70 -10.16
CA ARG A 20 -9.70 10.77 -10.39
C ARG A 20 -11.00 11.27 -9.78
N ASP A 21 -12.12 10.75 -10.28
CA ASP A 21 -13.43 10.97 -9.71
C ASP A 21 -13.71 10.00 -8.54
N LYS A 22 -14.88 10.09 -7.94
CA LYS A 22 -15.28 9.23 -6.80
C LYS A 22 -15.42 7.75 -7.16
N ASN A 23 -15.51 7.42 -8.44
CA ASN A 23 -15.56 6.04 -8.94
C ASN A 23 -14.16 5.50 -9.27
N GLY A 24 -13.11 6.31 -9.09
CA GLY A 24 -11.75 5.95 -9.39
C GLY A 24 -11.36 6.08 -10.86
N ASN A 25 -12.18 6.73 -11.69
CA ASN A 25 -11.90 6.94 -13.10
C ASN A 25 -11.09 8.24 -13.31
N PRO A 26 -10.13 8.28 -14.26
CA PRO A 26 -9.38 9.50 -14.52
C PRO A 26 -10.27 10.62 -15.06
N THR A 27 -10.02 11.85 -14.60
CA THR A 27 -10.74 13.04 -15.03
C THR A 27 -10.14 13.70 -16.27
N GLY A 28 -8.92 13.31 -16.65
CA GLY A 28 -8.12 13.97 -17.68
C GLY A 28 -7.11 14.98 -17.11
N GLU A 29 -7.22 15.35 -15.84
CA GLU A 29 -6.25 16.19 -15.15
C GLU A 29 -5.11 15.36 -14.60
N VAL A 30 -3.88 15.83 -14.77
CA VAL A 30 -2.66 15.22 -14.26
C VAL A 30 -1.95 16.23 -13.37
N LYS A 31 -1.45 15.80 -12.21
CA LYS A 31 -0.85 16.67 -11.22
C LYS A 31 0.33 16.00 -10.53
N GLU A 32 1.32 16.78 -10.16
CA GLU A 32 2.49 16.27 -9.44
C GLU A 32 2.08 15.76 -8.05
N ARG A 33 2.66 14.63 -7.64
CA ARG A 33 2.30 13.89 -6.42
C ARG A 33 2.29 14.74 -5.15
N SER A 34 3.29 15.59 -4.94
CA SER A 34 3.37 16.42 -3.74
C SER A 34 2.21 17.42 -3.66
N LEU A 35 1.78 17.96 -4.80
CA LEU A 35 0.63 18.85 -4.88
C LEU A 35 -0.68 18.11 -4.63
N VAL A 36 -0.81 16.89 -5.13
CA VAL A 36 -1.98 16.03 -4.87
C VAL A 36 -2.15 15.82 -3.37
N HIS A 37 -1.07 15.53 -2.65
CA HIS A 37 -1.10 15.33 -1.19
C HIS A 37 -1.19 16.65 -0.39
N ALA A 38 -0.79 17.78 -0.97
CA ALA A 38 -1.00 19.08 -0.34
C ALA A 38 -2.45 19.54 -0.46
N ASP A 39 -3.08 19.31 -1.62
CA ASP A 39 -4.41 19.80 -1.94
C ASP A 39 -5.53 18.80 -1.60
N GLY A 40 -5.19 17.52 -1.38
CA GLY A 40 -6.15 16.46 -1.07
C GLY A 40 -6.97 16.00 -2.26
N ASP A 41 -6.40 16.08 -3.48
CA ASP A 41 -7.06 15.59 -4.69
C ASP A 41 -7.25 14.08 -4.67
N ILE A 42 -8.36 13.61 -5.26
CA ILE A 42 -8.62 12.17 -5.41
C ILE A 42 -7.64 11.58 -6.44
N HIS A 43 -6.94 10.55 -6.03
CA HIS A 43 -6.03 9.79 -6.87
C HIS A 43 -6.23 8.28 -6.69
N GLY A 44 -5.63 7.48 -7.56
CA GLY A 44 -5.77 6.04 -7.54
C GLY A 44 -4.61 5.33 -6.82
N THR A 45 -4.94 4.26 -6.11
CA THR A 45 -3.97 3.33 -5.53
C THR A 45 -4.38 1.89 -5.77
N SER A 46 -3.42 0.99 -5.76
CA SER A 46 -3.67 -0.45 -5.79
C SER A 46 -3.16 -1.06 -4.49
N HIS A 47 -4.00 -1.82 -3.81
CA HIS A 47 -3.67 -2.51 -2.58
C HIS A 47 -3.71 -4.02 -2.81
N VAL A 48 -2.66 -4.72 -2.42
CA VAL A 48 -2.59 -6.18 -2.47
C VAL A 48 -2.40 -6.72 -1.05
N TRP A 49 -3.33 -7.53 -0.61
CA TRP A 49 -3.25 -8.26 0.65
C TRP A 49 -2.82 -9.69 0.38
N ILE A 50 -1.71 -10.12 0.98
CA ILE A 50 -1.22 -11.48 0.91
C ILE A 50 -1.70 -12.22 2.17
N VAL A 51 -2.38 -13.34 1.96
CA VAL A 51 -2.96 -14.13 3.05
C VAL A 51 -2.57 -15.60 2.90
N ARG A 52 -2.44 -16.27 4.04
CA ARG A 52 -2.24 -17.72 4.14
C ARG A 52 -3.12 -18.30 5.23
N LYS A 53 -3.50 -19.57 5.09
CA LYS A 53 -4.07 -20.32 6.23
C LYS A 53 -2.98 -20.56 7.26
N ASN A 54 -3.32 -20.45 8.54
CA ASN A 54 -2.41 -20.78 9.62
C ASN A 54 -2.80 -22.09 10.31
N GLU A 55 -1.94 -22.60 11.17
CA GLU A 55 -2.13 -23.87 11.89
C GLU A 55 -3.26 -23.83 12.91
N LYS A 56 -3.71 -22.64 13.29
CA LYS A 56 -4.80 -22.42 14.25
C LYS A 56 -6.20 -22.45 13.62
N GLY A 57 -6.32 -22.76 12.33
CA GLY A 57 -7.58 -22.75 11.61
C GLY A 57 -8.08 -21.35 11.26
N SER A 58 -7.22 -20.37 11.29
CA SER A 58 -7.45 -18.99 10.91
C SER A 58 -6.57 -18.63 9.71
N TYR A 59 -6.33 -17.34 9.51
CA TYR A 59 -5.49 -16.81 8.44
C TYR A 59 -4.46 -15.85 9.01
N ASP A 60 -3.31 -15.79 8.37
CA ASP A 60 -2.32 -14.75 8.58
C ASP A 60 -2.34 -13.77 7.40
N LEU A 61 -2.11 -12.52 7.71
CA LEU A 61 -1.86 -11.46 6.74
C LEU A 61 -0.37 -11.15 6.70
N LEU A 62 0.20 -10.97 5.52
CA LEU A 62 1.53 -10.44 5.37
C LEU A 62 1.45 -8.92 5.46
N LEU A 63 2.15 -8.34 6.43
CA LEU A 63 2.26 -6.89 6.58
C LEU A 63 3.67 -6.44 6.22
N GLN A 64 3.79 -5.28 5.57
CA GLN A 64 5.07 -4.62 5.41
C GLN A 64 5.25 -3.55 6.49
N LYS A 65 6.47 -3.40 6.98
CA LYS A 65 6.86 -2.24 7.78
C LYS A 65 7.46 -1.20 6.85
N ARG A 66 6.83 -0.03 6.82
CA ARG A 66 7.28 1.09 5.99
C ARG A 66 8.66 1.56 6.43
N SER A 67 9.51 1.88 5.46
CA SER A 67 10.82 2.47 5.73
C SER A 67 10.68 3.75 6.59
N GLU A 68 11.63 3.98 7.48
CA GLU A 68 11.71 5.23 8.27
C GLU A 68 11.95 6.47 7.39
N ASN A 69 12.37 6.29 6.14
CA ASN A 69 12.60 7.36 5.18
C ASN A 69 11.35 7.76 4.38
N LYS A 70 10.18 7.15 4.66
CA LYS A 70 8.94 7.50 3.98
C LYS A 70 8.44 8.87 4.41
N ASP A 71 7.84 9.62 3.48
CA ASP A 71 7.25 10.94 3.73
C ASP A 71 6.01 10.88 4.62
N ALA A 72 5.30 9.77 4.58
CA ALA A 72 4.08 9.53 5.35
C ALA A 72 4.16 8.20 6.09
N PHE A 73 3.63 8.16 7.32
CA PHE A 73 3.57 6.97 8.17
C PHE A 73 4.90 6.21 8.26
N PRO A 74 6.05 6.87 8.54
CA PRO A 74 7.33 6.18 8.61
C PRO A 74 7.34 5.11 9.71
N GLY A 75 7.88 3.94 9.40
CA GLY A 75 8.00 2.83 10.35
C GLY A 75 6.71 2.14 10.74
N CYS A 76 5.57 2.52 10.17
CA CYS A 76 4.28 1.87 10.44
C CYS A 76 4.10 0.57 9.66
N TYR A 77 3.32 -0.35 10.21
CA TYR A 77 2.88 -1.55 9.51
C TYR A 77 1.75 -1.21 8.54
N ASP A 78 1.87 -1.68 7.33
CA ASP A 78 0.98 -1.39 6.22
C ASP A 78 0.59 -2.67 5.47
N ILE A 79 -0.32 -2.52 4.51
CA ILE A 79 -0.77 -3.56 3.58
C ILE A 79 0.44 -4.26 2.94
N SER A 80 0.29 -5.53 2.57
CA SER A 80 1.40 -6.32 2.00
C SER A 80 2.14 -5.59 0.89
N SER A 81 1.39 -5.03 -0.05
CA SER A 81 1.92 -4.17 -1.11
C SER A 81 0.89 -3.10 -1.47
N ALA A 82 1.33 -1.87 -1.63
CA ALA A 82 0.47 -0.75 -1.98
C ALA A 82 1.26 0.31 -2.75
N GLY A 83 0.63 0.92 -3.72
CA GLY A 83 1.27 1.98 -4.49
C GLY A 83 0.28 2.84 -5.24
N HIS A 84 0.68 4.09 -5.50
CA HIS A 84 -0.04 5.01 -6.35
C HIS A 84 0.01 4.57 -7.80
N LEU A 85 -1.04 4.87 -8.55
CA LEU A 85 -1.04 4.71 -9.99
C LEU A 85 -0.36 5.93 -10.61
N PRO A 86 0.81 5.77 -11.25
CA PRO A 86 1.35 6.84 -12.09
C PRO A 86 0.37 7.21 -13.19
N ALA A 87 0.43 8.46 -13.65
CA ALA A 87 -0.44 8.94 -14.72
C ALA A 87 -0.41 8.01 -15.94
N GLY A 88 -1.58 7.69 -16.47
CA GLY A 88 -1.75 6.78 -17.61
C GLY A 88 -1.73 5.29 -17.31
N GLN A 89 -1.54 4.89 -16.03
CA GLN A 89 -1.52 3.48 -15.62
C GLN A 89 -2.88 3.02 -15.12
N ASP A 90 -3.15 1.71 -15.25
CA ASP A 90 -4.34 1.08 -14.69
C ASP A 90 -4.07 0.41 -13.33
N TYR A 91 -5.15 0.05 -12.63
CA TYR A 91 -5.06 -0.51 -11.28
C TYR A 91 -4.39 -1.88 -11.23
N LEU A 92 -4.74 -2.80 -12.14
CA LEU A 92 -4.21 -4.17 -12.12
C LEU A 92 -2.72 -4.20 -12.47
N SER A 93 -2.32 -3.51 -13.53
CA SER A 93 -0.92 -3.41 -13.92
C SER A 93 -0.06 -2.78 -12.83
N SER A 94 -0.58 -1.77 -12.16
CA SER A 94 0.11 -1.12 -11.03
C SER A 94 0.23 -2.05 -9.84
N ALA A 95 -0.82 -2.83 -9.52
CA ALA A 95 -0.77 -3.83 -8.45
C ALA A 95 0.32 -4.87 -8.71
N LEU A 96 0.40 -5.40 -9.93
CA LEU A 96 1.41 -6.38 -10.32
C LEU A 96 2.82 -5.81 -10.25
N ARG A 97 3.01 -4.59 -10.72
CA ARG A 97 4.29 -3.91 -10.69
C ARG A 97 4.76 -3.65 -9.26
N GLU A 98 3.91 -3.09 -8.42
CA GLU A 98 4.27 -2.79 -7.02
C GLU A 98 4.61 -4.05 -6.23
N LEU A 99 3.89 -5.14 -6.47
CA LEU A 99 4.16 -6.42 -5.82
C LEU A 99 5.55 -6.95 -6.19
N GLU A 100 5.95 -6.80 -7.43
CA GLU A 100 7.29 -7.17 -7.89
C GLU A 100 8.37 -6.22 -7.37
N GLU A 101 8.15 -4.91 -7.46
CA GLU A 101 9.12 -3.90 -7.03
C GLU A 101 9.34 -3.92 -5.52
N GLU A 102 8.27 -3.96 -4.72
CA GLU A 102 8.38 -3.89 -3.28
C GLU A 102 8.83 -5.21 -2.63
N LEU A 103 8.34 -6.34 -3.13
CA LEU A 103 8.53 -7.66 -2.50
C LEU A 103 9.24 -8.69 -3.36
N GLY A 104 9.45 -8.41 -4.65
CA GLY A 104 10.05 -9.38 -5.57
C GLY A 104 9.13 -10.53 -5.97
N ILE A 105 7.81 -10.34 -5.83
CA ILE A 105 6.82 -11.35 -6.22
C ILE A 105 6.35 -11.09 -7.64
N LYS A 106 6.60 -12.03 -8.55
CA LYS A 106 6.13 -12.01 -9.94
C LYS A 106 4.80 -12.73 -10.04
N ALA A 107 3.72 -12.03 -9.71
CA ALA A 107 2.37 -12.58 -9.80
C ALA A 107 1.83 -12.52 -11.23
N LYS A 108 0.90 -13.44 -11.53
CA LYS A 108 0.10 -13.40 -12.75
C LYS A 108 -1.20 -12.64 -12.49
N PRO A 109 -1.80 -11.98 -13.50
CA PRO A 109 -3.05 -11.25 -13.32
C PRO A 109 -4.17 -12.06 -12.68
N GLU A 110 -4.32 -13.33 -13.06
CA GLU A 110 -5.34 -14.25 -12.53
C GLU A 110 -5.12 -14.66 -11.06
N GLN A 111 -3.95 -14.38 -10.49
CA GLN A 111 -3.63 -14.64 -9.09
C GLN A 111 -4.01 -13.48 -8.16
N LEU A 112 -4.33 -12.32 -8.73
CA LEU A 112 -4.85 -11.19 -7.98
C LEU A 112 -6.38 -11.19 -8.03
N HIS A 113 -7.02 -11.49 -6.90
CA HIS A 113 -8.46 -11.57 -6.77
C HIS A 113 -9.02 -10.22 -6.34
N PHE A 114 -9.77 -9.57 -7.22
CA PHE A 114 -10.36 -8.26 -6.93
C PHE A 114 -11.45 -8.38 -5.87
N MET A 115 -11.28 -7.67 -4.76
CA MET A 115 -12.25 -7.67 -3.66
C MET A 115 -13.21 -6.48 -3.68
N GLY A 116 -12.85 -5.39 -4.31
CA GLY A 116 -13.68 -4.20 -4.38
C GLY A 116 -12.88 -2.91 -4.32
N LEU A 117 -13.62 -1.80 -4.25
CA LEU A 117 -13.09 -0.46 -4.11
C LEU A 117 -13.09 -0.04 -2.64
N HIS A 118 -12.10 0.75 -2.27
CA HIS A 118 -12.06 1.43 -0.97
C HIS A 118 -11.73 2.90 -1.17
N GLU A 119 -12.54 3.78 -0.58
CA GLU A 119 -12.26 5.21 -0.50
C GLU A 119 -11.63 5.53 0.85
N GLY A 120 -10.39 6.02 0.83
CA GLY A 120 -9.64 6.40 2.01
C GLY A 120 -9.35 7.89 2.03
N CYS A 121 -9.60 8.52 3.18
CA CYS A 121 -9.27 9.91 3.44
C CYS A 121 -8.49 10.00 4.74
N CYS A 122 -7.40 10.75 4.76
CA CYS A 122 -6.76 11.15 6.01
C CYS A 122 -6.11 12.52 5.88
N GLU A 123 -6.05 13.23 7.01
CA GLU A 123 -5.27 14.46 7.15
C GLU A 123 -4.35 14.28 8.34
N GLU A 124 -3.04 14.38 8.07
CA GLU A 124 -1.99 14.22 9.07
C GLU A 124 -0.88 15.25 8.84
N THR A 125 0.01 15.37 9.79
CA THR A 125 1.21 16.19 9.66
C THR A 125 2.43 15.30 9.84
N PHE A 126 3.29 15.24 8.82
CA PHE A 126 4.54 14.51 8.86
C PHE A 126 5.70 15.47 8.63
N TYR A 127 6.68 15.45 9.52
CA TYR A 127 7.87 16.32 9.43
C TYR A 127 7.51 17.81 9.27
N GLY A 128 6.46 18.27 9.98
CA GLY A 128 5.97 19.65 9.92
C GLY A 128 5.22 20.03 8.64
N LYS A 129 4.96 19.10 7.74
CA LYS A 129 4.22 19.32 6.48
C LYS A 129 2.84 18.68 6.53
N PRO A 130 1.78 19.40 6.10
CA PRO A 130 0.46 18.81 6.00
C PRO A 130 0.42 17.74 4.90
N PHE A 131 -0.24 16.64 5.21
CA PHE A 131 -0.47 15.53 4.29
C PHE A 131 -1.96 15.25 4.23
N LYS A 132 -2.57 15.52 3.08
CA LYS A 132 -4.00 15.28 2.81
C LYS A 132 -4.10 14.15 1.80
N ASN A 133 -4.51 12.99 2.27
CA ASN A 133 -4.66 11.84 1.41
C ASN A 133 -6.13 11.60 1.10
N HIS A 134 -6.48 11.52 -0.17
CA HIS A 134 -7.80 11.10 -0.64
C HIS A 134 -7.62 10.15 -1.81
N GLU A 135 -7.80 8.86 -1.56
CA GLU A 135 -7.54 7.83 -2.56
C GLU A 135 -8.74 6.93 -2.81
N ILE A 136 -8.89 6.51 -4.06
CA ILE A 136 -9.74 5.39 -4.44
C ILE A 136 -8.82 4.22 -4.74
N SER A 137 -8.96 3.16 -3.97
CA SER A 137 -8.10 1.99 -4.07
C SER A 137 -8.86 0.82 -4.68
N HIS A 138 -8.21 0.12 -5.61
CA HIS A 138 -8.61 -1.24 -5.98
C HIS A 138 -7.91 -2.20 -5.04
N VAL A 139 -8.68 -3.03 -4.35
CA VAL A 139 -8.19 -3.92 -3.30
C VAL A 139 -8.19 -5.35 -3.81
N TYR A 140 -7.02 -5.98 -3.80
CA TYR A 140 -6.80 -7.35 -4.29
C TYR A 140 -6.35 -8.27 -3.17
N LEU A 141 -6.70 -9.54 -3.31
CA LEU A 141 -6.23 -10.63 -2.45
C LEU A 141 -5.30 -11.55 -3.24
N TYR A 142 -4.16 -11.91 -2.65
CA TYR A 142 -3.19 -12.84 -3.19
C TYR A 142 -3.03 -14.02 -2.22
N GLN A 143 -3.25 -15.24 -2.71
CA GLN A 143 -3.29 -16.44 -1.88
C GLN A 143 -2.23 -17.49 -2.24
N GLU A 144 -1.38 -17.20 -3.22
CA GLU A 144 -0.30 -18.10 -3.57
C GLU A 144 0.72 -18.24 -2.44
N PRO A 145 1.37 -19.38 -2.28
CA PRO A 145 2.36 -19.57 -1.22
C PRO A 145 3.48 -18.55 -1.29
N VAL A 146 3.80 -17.93 -0.15
CA VAL A 146 4.90 -16.99 -0.01
C VAL A 146 5.80 -17.43 1.13
N ASN A 147 7.08 -17.59 0.82
CA ASN A 147 8.12 -17.74 1.83
C ASN A 147 8.82 -16.39 2.00
N ILE A 148 8.74 -15.82 3.20
CA ILE A 148 9.35 -14.51 3.51
C ILE A 148 10.85 -14.48 3.16
N GLU A 149 11.56 -15.59 3.39
CA GLU A 149 12.99 -15.67 3.15
C GLU A 149 13.37 -15.57 1.67
N ASP A 150 12.45 -15.88 0.77
CA ASP A 150 12.65 -15.81 -0.68
C ASP A 150 12.31 -14.43 -1.27
N LEU A 151 11.79 -13.51 -0.45
CA LEU A 151 11.42 -12.18 -0.90
C LEU A 151 12.63 -11.28 -1.08
N THR A 152 12.55 -10.40 -2.08
CA THR A 152 13.51 -9.32 -2.30
C THR A 152 12.83 -8.00 -1.99
N LEU A 153 13.15 -7.42 -0.84
CA LEU A 153 12.51 -6.18 -0.38
C LEU A 153 13.19 -4.95 -0.98
N GLN A 154 12.37 -4.02 -1.47
CA GLN A 154 12.82 -2.69 -1.86
C GLN A 154 13.07 -1.86 -0.60
N LYS A 155 14.29 -1.81 -0.11
CA LYS A 155 14.63 -1.27 1.22
C LYS A 155 14.30 0.22 1.39
N GLU A 156 14.27 0.99 0.32
CA GLU A 156 13.86 2.40 0.35
C GLU A 156 12.39 2.56 0.74
N GLU A 157 11.56 1.55 0.44
CA GLU A 157 10.13 1.55 0.68
C GLU A 157 9.71 0.65 1.83
N VAL A 158 10.30 -0.55 1.91
CA VAL A 158 9.92 -1.63 2.82
C VAL A 158 11.11 -2.02 3.70
N GLN A 159 11.00 -1.79 5.01
CA GLN A 159 12.03 -2.15 5.96
C GLN A 159 12.07 -3.66 6.23
N GLU A 160 10.89 -4.24 6.47
CA GLU A 160 10.71 -5.66 6.76
C GLU A 160 9.27 -6.09 6.46
N VAL A 161 9.03 -7.40 6.45
CA VAL A 161 7.69 -7.97 6.36
C VAL A 161 7.49 -8.98 7.50
N CYS A 162 6.25 -9.17 7.91
CA CYS A 162 5.89 -10.16 8.93
C CYS A 162 4.51 -10.74 8.69
N TRP A 163 4.30 -11.95 9.15
CA TRP A 163 2.97 -12.54 9.23
C TRP A 163 2.31 -12.16 10.54
N LEU A 164 1.06 -11.70 10.47
CA LEU A 164 0.24 -11.40 11.63
C LEU A 164 -1.10 -12.12 11.50
N ASP A 165 -1.54 -12.79 12.57
CA ASP A 165 -2.86 -13.41 12.62
C ASP A 165 -3.95 -12.38 12.32
N PHE A 166 -4.92 -12.77 11.50
CA PHE A 166 -6.01 -11.89 11.05
C PHE A 166 -6.80 -11.30 12.22
N LYS A 167 -7.13 -12.11 13.21
CA LYS A 167 -7.89 -11.66 14.38
C LYS A 167 -7.09 -10.68 15.23
N GLU A 168 -5.80 -10.94 15.40
CA GLU A 168 -4.90 -10.00 16.08
C GLU A 168 -4.77 -8.68 15.34
N CYS A 169 -4.64 -8.72 14.02
CA CYS A 169 -4.58 -7.53 13.17
C CYS A 169 -5.85 -6.68 13.34
N CYS A 170 -7.03 -7.30 13.26
CA CYS A 170 -8.30 -6.63 13.47
C CYS A 170 -8.40 -5.97 14.85
N LYS A 171 -7.92 -6.65 15.89
CA LYS A 171 -7.91 -6.11 17.25
C LYS A 171 -7.02 -4.88 17.37
N LYS A 172 -5.80 -4.94 16.85
CA LYS A 172 -4.86 -3.81 16.89
C LYS A 172 -5.43 -2.57 16.18
N VAL A 173 -6.03 -2.75 15.01
CA VAL A 173 -6.67 -1.66 14.27
C VAL A 173 -7.88 -1.11 15.02
N LYS A 174 -8.72 -1.98 15.58
CA LYS A 174 -9.88 -1.58 16.39
C LYS A 174 -9.48 -0.81 17.64
N ASP A 175 -8.39 -1.21 18.29
CA ASP A 175 -7.87 -0.55 19.50
C ASP A 175 -7.16 0.77 19.19
N GLY A 176 -7.03 1.14 17.92
CA GLY A 176 -6.40 2.38 17.51
C GLY A 176 -4.87 2.39 17.66
N ASP A 177 -4.22 1.22 17.58
CA ASP A 177 -2.77 1.12 17.65
C ASP A 177 -2.13 1.88 16.48
N LYS A 178 -1.45 2.97 16.78
CA LYS A 178 -0.85 3.88 15.80
C LYS A 178 0.33 3.29 15.01
N LYS A 179 0.81 2.12 15.41
CA LYS A 179 1.84 1.39 14.65
C LYS A 179 1.29 0.78 13.36
N TYR A 180 -0.03 0.74 13.20
CA TYR A 180 -0.73 0.14 12.06
C TYR A 180 -1.47 1.21 11.29
N CYS A 181 -1.05 1.48 10.07
CA CYS A 181 -1.73 2.41 9.16
C CYS A 181 -2.65 1.65 8.19
N LEU A 182 -3.57 0.86 8.76
CA LEU A 182 -4.48 -0.02 8.03
C LEU A 182 -5.92 0.48 8.14
N PHE A 183 -6.71 0.26 7.10
CA PHE A 183 -8.11 0.61 7.06
C PHE A 183 -8.98 -0.56 7.56
N PRO A 184 -9.84 -0.35 8.60
CA PRO A 184 -10.75 -1.39 9.08
C PRO A 184 -11.67 -1.93 7.99
N GLU A 185 -12.08 -1.08 7.06
CA GLU A 185 -12.97 -1.44 5.94
C GLU A 185 -12.34 -2.49 5.03
N GLU A 186 -11.05 -2.42 4.80
CA GLU A 186 -10.34 -3.42 3.98
C GLU A 186 -10.20 -4.75 4.70
N LEU A 187 -9.99 -4.73 6.01
CA LEU A 187 -10.02 -5.96 6.82
C LEU A 187 -11.40 -6.64 6.76
N LEU A 188 -12.47 -5.86 6.74
CA LEU A 188 -13.82 -6.39 6.56
C LEU A 188 -14.02 -6.99 5.16
N MET A 189 -13.46 -6.38 4.13
CA MET A 189 -13.47 -6.93 2.77
C MET A 189 -12.78 -8.30 2.72
N ILE A 190 -11.63 -8.44 3.36
CA ILE A 190 -10.90 -9.70 3.47
C ILE A 190 -11.76 -10.75 4.18
N LYS A 191 -12.35 -10.40 5.31
CA LYS A 191 -13.20 -11.32 6.09
C LYS A 191 -14.35 -11.85 5.25
N LYS A 192 -15.06 -10.98 4.55
CA LYS A 192 -16.17 -11.37 3.67
C LYS A 192 -15.69 -12.26 2.53
N TYR A 193 -14.59 -11.91 1.88
CA TYR A 193 -14.03 -12.70 0.79
C TYR A 193 -13.65 -14.11 1.25
N LEU A 194 -12.96 -14.24 2.38
CA LEU A 194 -12.55 -15.52 2.93
C LEU A 194 -13.75 -16.39 3.35
N GLN A 195 -14.84 -15.79 3.83
CA GLN A 195 -16.05 -16.53 4.19
C GLN A 195 -16.80 -17.11 2.99
N PHE A 196 -16.84 -16.38 1.87
CA PHE A 196 -17.63 -16.76 0.70
C PHE A 196 -16.86 -17.61 -0.32
N TYR A 197 -15.55 -17.41 -0.45
CA TYR A 197 -14.74 -17.99 -1.51
C TYR A 197 -13.73 -19.03 -1.06
N LEU A 198 -13.45 -19.13 0.23
CA LEU A 198 -12.47 -20.08 0.80
C LEU A 198 -13.14 -21.03 1.81
N LYS A 199 -14.18 -21.67 1.43
CA LYS A 199 -14.74 -22.77 2.24
C LYS A 199 -13.92 -24.03 2.06
#